data_30e3e4f96d8df121279cfe7b02ea0a10
#
_entry.id   30e3e4f96d8df121279cfe7b02ea0a10
#
_cell.length_a   1.000
_cell.length_b   1.000
_cell.length_c   1.000
_cell.angle_alpha   90.00
_cell.angle_beta   90.00
_cell.angle_gamma   90.00
#
_symmetry.space_group_name_H-M   'P 1'
#
loop_
_entity.id
_entity.type
_entity.pdbx_description
1 polymer ?
#
loop_
_entity_poly.entity_id
_entity_poly.type
_entity_poly.pdbx_seq_one_letter_code
_entity_poly.pdbx_strand_id
1 'polypeptide(L)'
;NVLYCVVGGVMKFCKFRSMNSTDNGNVVKQATKNDPRVTKFGAFIRKTSLDELPQFINVIQGRMSIVGPRPHAVAHNEEYRQIVDKYMLRHKVKPGITGLAQISGYRGETDTIEKMEKRVEYDLKYIQNWSLSLDLKIIFMTIFKGFVGKTDN
;
A
#
# COMPACT_ATOMS: atom_id res chain seq x y z
N ASN A 1 -13.37 -6.39 -1.83
CA ASN A 1 -12.44 -6.48 -2.96
C ASN A 1 -12.26 -5.07 -3.56
N VAL A 2 -11.09 -4.48 -3.41
CA VAL A 2 -10.77 -3.19 -4.04
C VAL A 2 -9.90 -3.47 -5.28
N LEU A 3 -10.19 -2.78 -6.38
CA LEU A 3 -9.44 -2.89 -7.62
C LEU A 3 -8.24 -1.94 -7.59
N TYR A 4 -7.07 -2.42 -8.01
CA TYR A 4 -5.84 -1.65 -8.08
C TYR A 4 -5.26 -1.72 -9.49
N CYS A 5 -4.66 -0.63 -9.96
CA CYS A 5 -3.94 -0.60 -11.22
C CYS A 5 -2.52 -1.17 -11.02
N VAL A 6 -2.10 -2.04 -11.92
CA VAL A 6 -0.76 -2.64 -11.95
C VAL A 6 -0.27 -2.73 -13.39
N VAL A 7 0.99 -3.12 -13.58
CA VAL A 7 1.55 -3.39 -14.91
C VAL A 7 0.66 -4.39 -15.65
N GLY A 8 0.16 -3.97 -16.82
CA GLY A 8 -0.68 -4.81 -17.67
C GLY A 8 -2.16 -4.88 -17.32
N GLY A 9 -2.66 -4.03 -16.40
CA GLY A 9 -4.11 -3.98 -16.16
C GLY A 9 -4.53 -3.71 -14.72
N VAL A 10 -5.75 -4.13 -14.39
CA VAL A 10 -6.36 -3.98 -13.07
C VAL A 10 -6.37 -5.33 -12.35
N MET A 11 -5.90 -5.37 -11.11
CA MET A 11 -5.95 -6.58 -10.31
C MET A 11 -6.87 -6.45 -9.10
N LYS A 12 -7.45 -7.58 -8.68
CA LYS A 12 -8.18 -7.70 -7.42
C LYS A 12 -7.20 -7.94 -6.27
N PHE A 13 -7.33 -7.15 -5.26
CA PHE A 13 -6.49 -7.15 -4.08
C PHE A 13 -7.18 -7.88 -2.92
N CYS A 14 -6.50 -8.85 -2.34
CA CYS A 14 -7.06 -9.64 -1.25
C CYS A 14 -6.71 -9.02 0.11
N LYS A 15 -7.72 -8.74 0.93
CA LYS A 15 -7.56 -8.33 2.33
C LYS A 15 -8.66 -8.93 3.19
N PHE A 16 -8.39 -9.14 4.49
CA PHE A 16 -9.46 -9.39 5.44
C PHE A 16 -10.31 -8.14 5.63
N ARG A 17 -11.61 -8.35 5.82
CA ARG A 17 -12.54 -7.25 6.09
C ARG A 17 -12.32 -6.73 7.51
N SER A 18 -11.94 -5.48 7.63
CA SER A 18 -11.70 -4.79 8.89
C SER A 18 -12.74 -3.70 9.18
N MET A 19 -13.64 -3.43 8.24
CA MET A 19 -14.62 -2.36 8.30
C MET A 19 -16.02 -2.88 7.97
N ASN A 20 -17.04 -2.21 8.53
CA ASN A 20 -18.42 -2.41 8.11
C ASN A 20 -18.59 -1.99 6.65
N SER A 21 -19.43 -2.71 5.92
CA SER A 21 -19.77 -2.36 4.55
C SER A 21 -20.74 -1.18 4.57
N THR A 22 -20.28 -0.03 4.09
CA THR A 22 -21.16 1.07 3.70
C THR A 22 -21.21 1.09 2.19
N ASP A 23 -22.40 1.04 1.62
CA ASP A 23 -22.58 1.12 0.17
C ASP A 23 -22.43 2.60 -0.26
N ASN A 24 -21.23 2.97 -0.62
CA ASN A 24 -20.91 4.32 -1.11
C ASN A 24 -20.86 4.37 -2.66
N GLY A 25 -21.44 3.38 -3.34
CA GLY A 25 -21.40 3.29 -4.80
C GLY A 25 -19.95 3.19 -5.32
N ASN A 26 -19.63 3.95 -6.36
CA ASN A 26 -18.30 3.96 -7.00
C ASN A 26 -17.24 4.82 -6.26
N VAL A 27 -17.62 5.49 -5.17
CA VAL A 27 -16.70 6.37 -4.43
C VAL A 27 -15.91 5.58 -3.40
N VAL A 28 -14.62 5.38 -3.64
CA VAL A 28 -13.70 4.73 -2.70
C VAL A 28 -13.17 5.77 -1.71
N LYS A 29 -13.85 5.91 -0.56
CA LYS A 29 -13.38 6.81 0.50
C LYS A 29 -12.25 6.14 1.30
N GLN A 30 -11.07 6.75 1.31
CA GLN A 30 -9.92 6.29 2.11
C GLN A 30 -10.30 6.28 3.59
N ALA A 31 -9.86 5.26 4.33
CA ALA A 31 -10.09 5.19 5.77
C ALA A 31 -9.20 6.20 6.48
N THR A 32 -9.80 7.00 7.35
CA THR A 32 -9.11 8.00 8.17
C THR A 32 -8.77 7.46 9.56
N LYS A 33 -7.97 8.20 10.30
CA LYS A 33 -7.67 7.89 11.71
C LYS A 33 -8.98 7.93 12.53
N ASN A 34 -9.24 6.89 13.32
CA ASN A 34 -10.49 6.73 14.10
C ASN A 34 -11.76 6.65 13.23
N ASP A 35 -11.68 6.12 12.03
CA ASP A 35 -12.82 5.93 11.15
C ASP A 35 -13.91 5.07 11.85
N PRO A 36 -15.16 5.57 12.00
CA PRO A 36 -16.23 4.88 12.71
C PRO A 36 -16.66 3.57 12.03
N ARG A 37 -16.29 3.36 10.78
CA ARG A 37 -16.55 2.12 10.03
C ARG A 37 -15.65 0.97 10.49
N VAL A 38 -14.54 1.25 11.16
CA VAL A 38 -13.58 0.22 11.61
C VAL A 38 -14.14 -0.50 12.83
N THR A 39 -14.28 -1.82 12.76
CA THR A 39 -14.71 -2.64 13.89
C THR A 39 -13.58 -2.76 14.93
N LYS A 40 -13.90 -3.09 16.19
CA LYS A 40 -12.89 -3.33 17.24
C LYS A 40 -11.87 -4.41 16.82
N PHE A 41 -12.35 -5.52 16.26
CA PHE A 41 -11.49 -6.57 15.70
C PHE A 41 -10.72 -6.07 14.47
N GLY A 42 -11.37 -5.29 13.61
CA GLY A 42 -10.76 -4.65 12.47
C GLY A 42 -9.60 -3.73 12.84
N ALA A 43 -9.74 -2.96 13.92
CA ALA A 43 -8.66 -2.12 14.44
C ALA A 43 -7.45 -2.97 14.89
N PHE A 44 -7.69 -4.08 15.57
CA PHE A 44 -6.63 -5.00 15.97
C PHE A 44 -5.87 -5.58 14.76
N ILE A 45 -6.56 -6.16 13.76
CA ILE A 45 -5.89 -6.76 12.59
C ILE A 45 -5.20 -5.72 11.72
N ARG A 46 -5.70 -4.48 11.66
CA ARG A 46 -5.02 -3.36 10.97
C ARG A 46 -3.75 -2.93 11.70
N LYS A 47 -3.83 -2.79 13.02
CA LYS A 47 -2.66 -2.43 13.86
C LYS A 47 -1.53 -3.44 13.72
N THR A 48 -1.86 -4.72 13.62
CA THR A 48 -0.89 -5.83 13.46
C THR A 48 -0.59 -6.15 12.01
N SER A 49 -1.23 -5.47 11.04
CA SER A 49 -1.14 -5.75 9.59
C SER A 49 -1.58 -7.16 9.18
N LEU A 50 -2.27 -7.87 10.05
CA LEU A 50 -2.84 -9.19 9.75
C LEU A 50 -3.93 -9.12 8.66
N ASP A 51 -4.58 -7.97 8.49
CA ASP A 51 -5.54 -7.74 7.42
C ASP A 51 -4.90 -7.86 6.02
N GLU A 52 -3.59 -7.72 5.92
CA GLU A 52 -2.85 -7.81 4.67
C GLU A 52 -2.34 -9.23 4.33
N LEU A 53 -2.46 -10.20 5.24
CA LEU A 53 -2.00 -11.59 4.99
C LEU A 53 -2.57 -12.22 3.70
N PRO A 54 -3.85 -12.01 3.33
CA PRO A 54 -4.37 -12.57 2.08
C PRO A 54 -3.67 -12.07 0.82
N GLN A 55 -2.87 -10.99 0.89
CA GLN A 55 -2.07 -10.50 -0.25
C GLN A 55 -0.98 -11.51 -0.66
N PHE A 56 -0.54 -12.40 0.25
CA PHE A 56 0.37 -13.48 -0.11
C PHE A 56 -0.22 -14.40 -1.20
N ILE A 57 -1.54 -14.55 -1.28
CA ILE A 57 -2.20 -15.23 -2.40
C ILE A 57 -1.91 -14.51 -3.72
N ASN A 58 -1.95 -13.17 -3.72
CA ASN A 58 -1.59 -12.38 -4.90
C ASN A 58 -0.10 -12.54 -5.28
N VAL A 59 0.78 -12.72 -4.29
CA VAL A 59 2.21 -12.98 -4.53
C VAL A 59 2.41 -14.35 -5.16
N ILE A 60 1.79 -15.41 -4.61
CA ILE A 60 1.84 -16.78 -5.15
C ILE A 60 1.31 -16.82 -6.58
N GLN A 61 0.26 -16.06 -6.88
CA GLN A 61 -0.29 -15.92 -8.23
C GLN A 61 0.61 -15.10 -9.18
N GLY A 62 1.74 -14.58 -8.71
CA GLY A 62 2.65 -13.77 -9.51
C GLY A 62 2.15 -12.35 -9.85
N ARG A 63 1.03 -11.93 -9.23
CA ARG A 63 0.42 -10.60 -9.45
C ARG A 63 1.04 -9.51 -8.59
N MET A 64 1.64 -9.88 -7.45
CA MET A 64 2.36 -9.00 -6.52
C MET A 64 3.75 -9.52 -6.24
N SER A 65 4.58 -8.67 -5.67
CA SER A 65 5.85 -9.00 -5.02
C SER A 65 5.72 -8.85 -3.50
N ILE A 66 6.63 -9.44 -2.74
CA ILE A 66 6.73 -9.15 -1.29
C ILE A 66 7.18 -7.70 -1.11
N VAL A 67 8.21 -7.27 -1.85
CA VAL A 67 8.76 -5.90 -1.81
C VAL A 67 8.44 -5.17 -3.11
N GLY A 68 8.00 -3.93 -3.01
CA GLY A 68 7.69 -3.07 -4.15
C GLY A 68 6.85 -1.85 -3.77
N PRO A 69 6.53 -0.98 -4.73
CA PRO A 69 5.63 0.14 -4.53
C PRO A 69 4.26 -0.30 -4.01
N ARG A 70 3.73 0.41 -3.00
CA ARG A 70 2.40 0.09 -2.48
C ARG A 70 1.31 0.41 -3.51
N PRO A 71 0.40 -0.53 -3.82
CA PRO A 71 -0.67 -0.28 -4.79
C PRO A 71 -1.68 0.74 -4.25
N HIS A 72 -2.21 1.57 -5.15
CA HIS A 72 -3.30 2.51 -4.87
C HIS A 72 -4.57 2.10 -5.62
N ALA A 73 -5.74 2.49 -5.07
CA ALA A 73 -7.01 2.27 -5.76
C ALA A 73 -7.01 3.01 -7.12
N VAL A 74 -7.68 2.43 -8.12
CA VAL A 74 -7.73 2.98 -9.50
C VAL A 74 -8.23 4.43 -9.50
N ALA A 75 -9.25 4.74 -8.70
CA ALA A 75 -9.80 6.10 -8.60
C ALA A 75 -8.73 7.13 -8.16
N HIS A 76 -7.86 6.77 -7.22
CA HIS A 76 -6.79 7.65 -6.78
C HIS A 76 -5.64 7.77 -7.79
N ASN A 77 -5.43 6.75 -8.64
CA ASN A 77 -4.40 6.83 -9.67
C ASN A 77 -4.70 7.91 -10.71
N GLU A 78 -5.96 8.06 -11.11
CA GLU A 78 -6.35 9.10 -12.07
C GLU A 78 -6.16 10.50 -11.51
N GLU A 79 -6.43 10.69 -10.22
CA GLU A 79 -6.21 11.96 -9.52
C GLU A 79 -4.71 12.28 -9.44
N TYR A 80 -3.90 11.39 -8.87
CA TYR A 80 -2.46 11.64 -8.66
C TYR A 80 -1.64 11.65 -9.94
N ARG A 81 -2.06 10.95 -10.99
CA ARG A 81 -1.40 10.96 -12.30
C ARG A 81 -1.27 12.36 -12.89
N GLN A 82 -2.25 13.24 -12.64
CA GLN A 82 -2.26 14.59 -13.16
C GLN A 82 -1.47 15.59 -12.31
N ILE A 83 -1.30 15.30 -11.02
CA ILE A 83 -0.77 16.22 -10.02
C ILE A 83 0.69 15.93 -9.69
N VAL A 84 1.05 14.63 -9.60
CA VAL A 84 2.39 14.19 -9.15
C VAL A 84 3.22 13.76 -10.35
N ASP A 85 4.33 14.47 -10.59
CA ASP A 85 5.28 14.13 -11.65
C ASP A 85 5.81 12.69 -11.47
N LYS A 86 5.98 11.99 -12.60
CA LYS A 86 6.51 10.61 -12.64
C LYS A 86 5.69 9.57 -11.86
N TYR A 87 4.48 9.92 -11.35
CA TYR A 87 3.64 9.02 -10.59
C TYR A 87 3.47 7.65 -11.27
N MET A 88 3.24 7.64 -12.58
CA MET A 88 2.99 6.42 -13.34
C MET A 88 4.22 5.51 -13.47
N LEU A 89 5.44 6.01 -13.26
CA LEU A 89 6.65 5.20 -13.34
C LEU A 89 6.71 4.11 -12.27
N ARG A 90 6.06 4.32 -11.13
CA ARG A 90 5.95 3.31 -10.06
C ARG A 90 5.20 2.05 -10.48
N HIS A 91 4.38 2.13 -11.53
CA HIS A 91 3.63 1.00 -12.08
C HIS A 91 4.44 0.13 -13.04
N LYS A 92 5.72 0.47 -13.32
CA LYS A 92 6.60 -0.36 -14.17
C LYS A 92 7.07 -1.65 -13.49
N VAL A 93 6.86 -1.78 -12.19
CA VAL A 93 7.19 -2.98 -11.41
C VAL A 93 5.94 -3.52 -10.71
N LYS A 94 6.00 -4.78 -10.28
CA LYS A 94 4.91 -5.37 -9.50
C LYS A 94 4.74 -4.63 -8.17
N PRO A 95 3.50 -4.38 -7.72
CA PRO A 95 3.27 -3.78 -6.42
C PRO A 95 3.70 -4.74 -5.30
N GLY A 96 4.17 -4.16 -4.18
CA GLY A 96 4.63 -4.91 -3.02
C GLY A 96 3.65 -4.91 -1.86
N ILE A 97 3.74 -5.93 -0.99
CA ILE A 97 3.11 -5.95 0.33
C ILE A 97 3.79 -4.90 1.21
N THR A 98 5.13 -4.83 1.16
CA THR A 98 5.95 -3.80 1.79
C THR A 98 6.83 -3.11 0.76
N GLY A 99 7.48 -2.01 1.14
CA GLY A 99 8.34 -1.26 0.24
C GLY A 99 9.16 -0.19 0.95
N LEU A 100 10.11 0.40 0.21
CA LEU A 100 11.02 1.40 0.74
C LEU A 100 10.29 2.61 1.31
N ALA A 101 9.26 3.11 0.63
CA ALA A 101 8.44 4.21 1.12
C ALA A 101 7.78 3.89 2.47
N GLN A 102 7.26 2.67 2.64
CA GLN A 102 6.58 2.25 3.85
C GLN A 102 7.52 2.20 5.06
N ILE A 103 8.73 1.64 4.90
CA ILE A 103 9.72 1.59 5.98
C ILE A 103 10.36 2.97 6.26
N SER A 104 10.22 3.92 5.34
CA SER A 104 10.69 5.31 5.49
C SER A 104 9.64 6.24 6.12
N GLY A 105 8.51 5.70 6.61
CA GLY A 105 7.47 6.48 7.30
C GLY A 105 6.29 6.92 6.44
N TYR A 106 6.29 6.62 5.14
CA TYR A 106 5.21 7.01 4.20
C TYR A 106 4.20 5.87 3.97
N ARG A 107 3.87 5.12 5.04
CA ARG A 107 2.90 4.01 4.99
C ARG A 107 1.46 4.48 5.10
N GLY A 108 1.21 5.52 5.91
CA GLY A 108 -0.10 6.02 6.31
C GLY A 108 -0.92 6.67 5.20
N GLU A 109 -1.86 7.49 5.62
CA GLU A 109 -2.70 8.29 4.71
C GLU A 109 -1.84 9.24 3.86
N THR A 110 -2.25 9.42 2.62
CA THR A 110 -1.72 10.44 1.71
C THR A 110 -2.71 11.58 1.58
N ASP A 111 -2.95 12.22 2.72
CA ASP A 111 -3.87 13.35 2.88
C ASP A 111 -3.35 14.65 2.25
N THR A 112 -2.04 14.72 1.94
CA THR A 112 -1.43 15.86 1.26
C THR A 112 -0.64 15.43 0.03
N ILE A 113 -0.52 16.35 -0.93
CA ILE A 113 0.24 16.14 -2.18
C ILE A 113 1.70 15.86 -1.86
N GLU A 114 2.29 16.60 -0.91
CA GLU A 114 3.69 16.44 -0.50
C GLU A 114 3.99 15.03 0.03
N LYS A 115 3.07 14.45 0.82
CA LYS A 115 3.22 13.06 1.30
C LYS A 115 3.17 12.06 0.14
N MET A 116 2.32 12.31 -0.85
CA MET A 116 2.26 11.48 -2.04
C MET A 116 3.52 11.62 -2.89
N GLU A 117 4.02 12.82 -3.10
CA GLU A 117 5.27 13.08 -3.82
C GLU A 117 6.45 12.35 -3.15
N LYS A 118 6.58 12.46 -1.82
CA LYS A 118 7.61 11.74 -1.07
C LYS A 118 7.47 10.23 -1.21
N ARG A 119 6.26 9.70 -1.17
CA ARG A 119 6.03 8.28 -1.40
C ARG A 119 6.49 7.85 -2.80
N VAL A 120 6.14 8.62 -3.83
CA VAL A 120 6.57 8.36 -5.22
C VAL A 120 8.08 8.44 -5.34
N GLU A 121 8.73 9.44 -4.73
CA GLU A 121 10.19 9.57 -4.70
C GLU A 121 10.87 8.30 -4.16
N TYR A 122 10.41 7.78 -3.01
CA TYR A 122 10.96 6.56 -2.41
C TYR A 122 10.66 5.31 -3.25
N ASP A 123 9.47 5.23 -3.87
CA ASP A 123 9.13 4.14 -4.77
C ASP A 123 10.05 4.13 -6.00
N LEU A 124 10.33 5.30 -6.59
CA LEU A 124 11.25 5.43 -7.72
C LEU A 124 12.70 5.14 -7.30
N LYS A 125 13.13 5.60 -6.12
CA LYS A 125 14.45 5.28 -5.56
C LYS A 125 14.63 3.77 -5.37
N TYR A 126 13.60 3.06 -4.91
CA TYR A 126 13.60 1.61 -4.83
C TYR A 126 13.79 0.96 -6.21
N ILE A 127 13.01 1.40 -7.21
CA ILE A 127 13.05 0.86 -8.58
C ILE A 127 14.44 1.06 -9.21
N GLN A 128 15.04 2.23 -9.01
CA GLN A 128 16.36 2.59 -9.58
C GLN A 128 17.50 1.83 -8.92
N ASN A 129 17.41 1.55 -7.62
CA ASN A 129 18.48 0.93 -6.83
C ASN A 129 18.14 -0.51 -6.41
N TRP A 130 17.23 -1.15 -7.13
CA TRP A 130 16.79 -2.49 -6.77
C TRP A 130 17.96 -3.47 -6.66
N SER A 131 17.96 -4.23 -5.61
CA SER A 131 18.86 -5.36 -5.39
C SER A 131 18.21 -6.34 -4.41
N LEU A 132 18.59 -7.61 -4.46
CA LEU A 132 18.10 -8.61 -3.51
C LEU A 132 18.45 -8.24 -2.06
N SER A 133 19.61 -7.65 -1.84
CA SER A 133 20.03 -7.18 -0.50
C SER A 133 19.14 -6.05 0.00
N LEU A 134 18.69 -5.17 -0.88
CA LEU A 134 17.72 -4.12 -0.53
C LEU A 134 16.36 -4.72 -0.16
N ASP A 135 15.88 -5.72 -0.90
CA ASP A 135 14.64 -6.42 -0.59
C ASP A 135 14.70 -7.10 0.78
N LEU A 136 15.78 -7.85 1.07
CA LEU A 136 15.98 -8.48 2.37
C LEU A 136 16.03 -7.45 3.52
N LYS A 137 16.71 -6.33 3.31
CA LYS A 137 16.74 -5.22 4.27
C LYS A 137 15.33 -4.65 4.53
N ILE A 138 14.54 -4.43 3.47
CA ILE A 138 13.18 -3.90 3.59
C ILE A 138 12.30 -4.89 4.35
N ILE A 139 12.36 -6.18 4.05
CA ILE A 139 11.61 -7.23 4.75
C ILE A 139 11.97 -7.23 6.24
N PHE A 140 13.27 -7.26 6.57
CA PHE A 140 13.73 -7.24 7.95
C PHE A 140 13.24 -6.00 8.70
N MET A 141 13.38 -4.81 8.09
CA MET A 141 12.91 -3.58 8.71
C MET A 141 11.39 -3.52 8.86
N THR A 142 10.64 -4.14 7.95
CA THR A 142 9.17 -4.22 8.05
C THR A 142 8.77 -5.05 9.27
N ILE A 143 9.40 -6.21 9.46
CA ILE A 143 9.15 -7.06 10.63
C ILE A 143 9.50 -6.30 11.91
N PHE A 144 10.70 -5.72 11.98
CA PHE A 144 11.18 -5.02 13.15
C PHE A 144 10.30 -3.81 13.51
N LYS A 145 9.97 -2.95 12.54
CA LYS A 145 9.09 -1.79 12.75
C LYS A 145 7.64 -2.19 13.03
N GLY A 146 7.17 -3.30 12.48
CA GLY A 146 5.84 -3.85 12.77
C GLY A 146 5.69 -4.29 14.22
N PHE A 147 6.77 -4.78 14.85
CA PHE A 147 6.76 -5.18 16.26
C PHE A 147 7.11 -4.06 17.23
N VAL A 148 7.92 -3.09 16.83
CA VAL A 148 8.48 -2.04 17.72
C VAL A 148 7.88 -0.66 17.44
N GLY A 149 7.38 -0.41 16.23
CA GLY A 149 6.87 0.89 15.82
C GLY A 149 5.43 1.12 16.25
N LYS A 150 5.13 2.27 16.85
CA LYS A 150 3.80 2.87 16.82
C LYS A 150 3.44 3.02 15.34
N THR A 151 2.57 2.18 14.83
CA THR A 151 1.91 2.41 13.55
C THR A 151 1.00 3.62 13.75
N ASP A 152 1.42 4.78 13.26
CA ASP A 152 0.52 5.91 13.07
C ASP A 152 -0.50 5.49 11.99
N ASN A 153 -1.59 4.93 12.45
CA ASN A 153 -2.81 4.69 11.70
C ASN A 153 -3.88 5.63 12.25
#